data_381a199e1f6d8d99e1c37015cf77630f
#
_entry.id   381a199e1f6d8d99e1c37015cf77630f
#
_cell.length_a   1.000
_cell.length_b   1.000
_cell.length_c   1.000
_cell.angle_alpha   90.00
_cell.angle_beta   90.00
_cell.angle_gamma   90.00
#
_symmetry.space_group_name_H-M   'P 1'
#
loop_
_entity.id
_entity.type
_entity.pdbx_description
1 polymer ?
#
loop_
_entity_poly.entity_id
_entity_poly.type
_entity_poly.pdbx_seq_one_letter_code
_entity_poly.pdbx_strand_id
1 'polypeptide(L)'
;MNSNDDAPFAYSGLERIFHERGRLAVCTCLIANPSGMRFTELQEACALTDGNLNRHLHALAEVGAVEMERVTGRGRPATTVRITAGGRTRFLAYIDELESVVRDVHQRSADTSSVRDGWAAQS
;
A
#
# COMPACT_ATOMS: atom_id res chain seq x y z
N MET A 1 -6.63 -8.37 -26.15
CA MET A 1 -7.11 -9.25 -25.09
C MET A 1 -6.31 -9.06 -23.83
N ASN A 2 -6.95 -8.99 -22.73
CA ASN A 2 -6.29 -8.75 -21.46
C ASN A 2 -5.78 -10.07 -20.87
N SER A 3 -4.51 -10.11 -20.53
CA SER A 3 -3.89 -11.31 -19.96
C SER A 3 -4.49 -11.69 -18.60
N ASN A 4 -5.19 -10.77 -17.94
CA ASN A 4 -5.80 -11.02 -16.64
C ASN A 4 -6.94 -12.03 -16.72
N ASP A 5 -7.62 -12.10 -17.88
CA ASP A 5 -8.70 -13.05 -18.08
C ASP A 5 -8.20 -14.48 -18.09
N ASP A 6 -6.97 -14.67 -18.56
CA ASP A 6 -6.34 -15.99 -18.65
C ASP A 6 -5.48 -16.32 -17.43
N ALA A 7 -5.29 -15.36 -16.52
CA ALA A 7 -4.42 -15.52 -15.37
C ALA A 7 -5.11 -14.99 -14.10
N PRO A 8 -6.04 -15.79 -13.54
CA PRO A 8 -6.85 -15.32 -12.40
C PRO A 8 -6.06 -14.94 -11.16
N PHE A 9 -4.82 -15.38 -11.06
CA PHE A 9 -3.98 -15.03 -9.92
C PHE A 9 -2.87 -14.04 -10.28
N ALA A 10 -3.03 -13.32 -11.40
CA ALA A 10 -2.04 -12.32 -11.80
C ALA A 10 -2.08 -11.07 -10.91
N TYR A 11 -3.26 -10.74 -10.38
CA TYR A 11 -3.45 -9.60 -9.48
C TYR A 11 -2.81 -8.31 -10.00
N SER A 12 -3.18 -7.94 -11.21
CA SER A 12 -2.59 -6.78 -11.88
C SER A 12 -2.80 -5.46 -11.14
N GLY A 13 -3.80 -5.42 -10.24
CA GLY A 13 -4.05 -4.24 -9.40
C GLY A 13 -3.03 -4.07 -8.27
N LEU A 14 -2.19 -5.07 -8.03
CA LEU A 14 -1.13 -4.96 -7.04
C LEU A 14 0.08 -4.24 -7.65
N GLU A 15 -0.05 -2.94 -7.83
CA GLU A 15 1.05 -2.14 -8.38
C GLU A 15 2.28 -2.21 -7.46
N ARG A 16 3.44 -2.39 -8.06
CA ARG A 16 4.70 -2.51 -7.33
C ARG A 16 4.98 -1.33 -6.43
N ILE A 17 4.57 -0.14 -6.85
CA ILE A 17 4.85 1.08 -6.09
C ILE A 17 4.28 1.00 -4.67
N PHE A 18 3.17 0.31 -4.49
CA PHE A 18 2.54 0.17 -3.18
C PHE A 18 2.93 -1.13 -2.47
N HIS A 19 3.56 -2.05 -3.20
CA HIS A 19 3.85 -3.38 -2.69
C HIS A 19 5.19 -3.42 -1.98
N GLU A 20 5.30 -2.59 -0.96
CA GLU A 20 6.47 -2.49 -0.12
C GLU A 20 5.99 -1.97 1.23
N ARG A 21 6.49 -2.57 2.29
CA ARG A 21 6.01 -2.34 3.65
C ARG A 21 5.96 -0.87 4.06
N GLY A 22 7.04 -0.15 3.79
CA GLY A 22 7.12 1.28 4.14
C GLY A 22 6.13 2.12 3.36
N ARG A 23 6.04 1.88 2.07
CA ARG A 23 5.11 2.63 1.21
C ARG A 23 3.65 2.27 1.52
N LEU A 24 3.39 1.02 1.84
CA LEU A 24 2.06 0.60 2.28
C LEU A 24 1.66 1.33 3.56
N ALA A 25 2.57 1.42 4.53
CA ALA A 25 2.31 2.13 5.78
C ALA A 25 2.07 3.61 5.54
N VAL A 26 2.91 4.24 4.72
CA VAL A 26 2.79 5.66 4.39
C VAL A 26 1.44 5.97 3.76
N CYS A 27 1.07 5.21 2.74
CA CYS A 27 -0.20 5.45 2.05
C CYS A 27 -1.40 5.21 2.96
N THR A 28 -1.32 4.21 3.83
CA THR A 28 -2.39 3.93 4.80
C THR A 28 -2.59 5.12 5.74
N CYS A 29 -1.49 5.70 6.23
CA CYS A 29 -1.55 6.89 7.09
C CYS A 29 -2.16 8.07 6.35
N LEU A 30 -1.77 8.27 5.10
CA LEU A 30 -2.23 9.42 4.33
C LEU A 30 -3.69 9.29 3.91
N ILE A 31 -4.18 8.07 3.69
CA ILE A 31 -5.61 7.83 3.45
C ILE A 31 -6.42 8.24 4.67
N ALA A 32 -5.92 7.93 5.87
CA ALA A 32 -6.57 8.25 7.11
C ALA A 32 -6.50 9.76 7.45
N ASN A 33 -5.57 10.48 6.82
CA ASN A 33 -5.33 11.89 7.08
C ASN A 33 -5.30 12.66 5.76
N PRO A 34 -6.47 12.84 5.10
CA PRO A 34 -6.51 13.41 3.76
C PRO A 34 -6.04 14.86 3.68
N SER A 35 -6.07 15.60 4.77
CA SER A 35 -5.54 16.97 4.80
C SER A 35 -4.01 17.01 4.87
N GLY A 36 -3.39 15.86 5.07
CA GLY A 36 -1.94 15.74 5.09
C GLY A 36 -1.38 15.46 6.47
N MET A 37 -0.14 15.04 6.48
CA MET A 37 0.62 14.80 7.71
C MET A 37 1.99 15.44 7.57
N ARG A 38 2.52 15.88 8.68
CA ARG A 38 3.90 16.37 8.72
C ARG A 38 4.84 15.19 8.54
N PHE A 39 5.99 15.45 7.93
CA PHE A 39 7.03 14.44 7.74
C PHE A 39 7.35 13.72 9.05
N THR A 40 7.53 14.47 10.14
CA THR A 40 7.88 13.88 11.44
C THR A 40 6.78 13.01 12.02
N GLU A 41 5.52 13.42 11.83
CA GLU A 41 4.38 12.62 12.28
C GLU A 41 4.30 11.30 11.51
N LEU A 42 4.49 11.40 10.20
CA LEU A 42 4.46 10.25 9.31
C LEU A 42 5.60 9.29 9.65
N GLN A 43 6.79 9.84 9.92
CA GLN A 43 7.95 9.08 10.31
C GLN A 43 7.70 8.25 11.57
N GLU A 44 7.12 8.87 12.59
CA GLU A 44 6.79 8.19 13.84
C GLU A 44 5.72 7.13 13.63
N ALA A 45 4.67 7.48 12.91
CA ALA A 45 3.54 6.57 12.69
C ALA A 45 3.97 5.31 11.94
N CYS A 46 4.93 5.45 11.03
CA CYS A 46 5.39 4.33 10.19
C CYS A 46 6.67 3.68 10.70
N ALA A 47 7.25 4.20 11.76
CA ALA A 47 8.50 3.71 12.34
C ALA A 47 9.63 3.63 11.29
N LEU A 48 9.79 4.72 10.54
CA LEU A 48 10.80 4.80 9.48
C LEU A 48 11.89 5.79 9.85
N THR A 49 13.10 5.54 9.37
CA THR A 49 14.18 6.51 9.47
C THR A 49 13.94 7.65 8.50
N ASP A 50 14.60 8.79 8.72
CA ASP A 50 14.53 9.93 7.82
C ASP A 50 14.84 9.53 6.38
N GLY A 51 15.93 8.80 6.20
CA GLY A 51 16.38 8.40 4.87
C GLY A 51 15.41 7.46 4.18
N ASN A 52 14.87 6.50 4.93
CA ASN A 52 13.92 5.55 4.37
C ASN A 52 12.59 6.23 4.00
N LEU A 53 12.09 7.09 4.89
CA LEU A 53 10.86 7.81 4.58
C LEU A 53 11.06 8.72 3.36
N ASN A 54 12.17 9.45 3.31
CA ASN A 54 12.50 10.31 2.17
C ASN A 54 12.51 9.50 0.88
N ARG A 55 13.16 8.35 0.89
CA ARG A 55 13.25 7.49 -0.28
C ARG A 55 11.87 7.04 -0.75
N HIS A 56 11.02 6.62 0.18
CA HIS A 56 9.66 6.19 -0.14
C HIS A 56 8.80 7.34 -0.67
N LEU A 57 8.92 8.51 -0.05
CA LEU A 57 8.16 9.69 -0.49
C LEU A 57 8.57 10.13 -1.88
N HIS A 58 9.88 10.10 -2.19
CA HIS A 58 10.33 10.44 -3.52
C HIS A 58 9.82 9.46 -4.57
N ALA A 59 9.82 8.17 -4.26
CA ALA A 59 9.29 7.16 -5.17
C ALA A 59 7.79 7.37 -5.42
N LEU A 60 7.03 7.64 -4.37
CA LEU A 60 5.59 7.87 -4.48
C LEU A 60 5.29 9.19 -5.21
N ALA A 61 6.07 10.23 -4.95
CA ALA A 61 5.90 11.52 -5.63
C ALA A 61 6.21 11.42 -7.12
N GLU A 62 7.21 10.62 -7.47
CA GLU A 62 7.62 10.42 -8.86
C GLU A 62 6.50 9.85 -9.71
N VAL A 63 5.67 8.98 -9.14
CA VAL A 63 4.51 8.42 -9.84
C VAL A 63 3.23 9.21 -9.61
N GLY A 64 3.33 10.37 -8.96
CA GLY A 64 2.19 11.24 -8.73
C GLY A 64 1.24 10.77 -7.64
N ALA A 65 1.66 9.84 -6.79
CA ALA A 65 0.79 9.30 -5.76
C ALA A 65 0.70 10.18 -4.52
N VAL A 66 1.77 10.90 -4.21
CA VAL A 66 1.80 11.86 -3.10
C VAL A 66 2.36 13.18 -3.56
N GLU A 67 2.09 14.22 -2.82
CA GLU A 67 2.74 15.51 -3.01
C GLU A 67 3.25 16.01 -1.67
N MET A 68 4.37 16.72 -1.73
CA MET A 68 5.02 17.27 -0.55
C MET A 68 5.05 18.77 -0.68
N GLU A 69 4.67 19.42 0.39
CA GLU A 69 4.69 20.88 0.43
C GLU A 69 5.53 21.32 1.61
N ARG A 70 6.51 22.15 1.34
CA ARG A 70 7.32 22.75 2.39
C ARG A 70 6.65 24.02 2.85
N VAL A 71 6.20 24.02 4.08
CA VAL A 71 5.53 25.16 4.66
C VAL A 71 6.55 25.96 5.43
N THR A 72 6.77 27.19 5.00
CA THR A 72 7.62 28.17 5.69
C THR A 72 6.71 29.26 6.23
N GLY A 73 6.96 29.70 7.42
CA GLY A 73 6.13 30.70 8.03
C GLY A 73 6.62 30.94 9.44
N ARG A 74 5.69 31.07 10.36
CA ARG A 74 6.07 31.22 11.76
C ARG A 74 6.68 29.90 12.24
N GLY A 75 7.87 29.95 12.78
CA GLY A 75 8.56 28.82 13.32
C GLY A 75 9.39 28.10 12.27
N ARG A 76 9.66 26.82 12.52
CA ARG A 76 10.53 26.02 11.67
C ARG A 76 9.81 25.63 10.39
N PRO A 77 10.54 25.61 9.25
CA PRO A 77 9.99 25.02 8.06
C PRO A 77 9.60 23.56 8.31
N ALA A 78 8.46 23.18 7.81
CA ALA A 78 7.97 21.81 7.96
C ALA A 78 7.50 21.31 6.59
N THR A 79 7.69 20.03 6.36
CA THR A 79 7.20 19.37 5.15
C THR A 79 5.89 18.68 5.49
N THR A 80 4.85 19.00 4.73
CA THR A 80 3.56 18.33 4.82
C THR A 80 3.41 17.42 3.64
N VAL A 81 2.94 16.21 3.86
CA VAL A 81 2.77 15.18 2.83
C VAL A 81 1.30 14.88 2.70
N ARG A 82 0.80 14.82 1.48
CA ARG A 82 -0.59 14.45 1.19
C ARG A 82 -0.63 13.40 0.10
N ILE A 83 -1.61 12.51 0.19
CA ILE A 83 -1.89 11.62 -0.93
C ILE A 83 -2.68 12.43 -1.97
N THR A 84 -2.35 12.26 -3.24
CA THR A 84 -3.07 12.92 -4.32
C THR A 84 -4.38 12.18 -4.60
N ALA A 85 -5.30 12.82 -5.34
CA ALA A 85 -6.52 12.15 -5.78
C ALA A 85 -6.21 10.90 -6.59
N GLY A 86 -5.23 11.00 -7.49
CA GLY A 86 -4.78 9.85 -8.29
C GLY A 86 -4.15 8.76 -7.42
N GLY A 87 -3.33 9.17 -6.47
CA GLY A 87 -2.70 8.23 -5.54
C GLY A 87 -3.74 7.50 -4.70
N ARG A 88 -4.73 8.23 -4.22
CA ARG A 88 -5.83 7.64 -3.46
C ARG A 88 -6.56 6.58 -4.26
N THR A 89 -6.95 6.92 -5.49
CA THR A 89 -7.67 5.98 -6.36
C THR A 89 -6.85 4.72 -6.61
N ARG A 90 -5.57 4.89 -6.92
CA ARG A 90 -4.67 3.76 -7.21
C ARG A 90 -4.41 2.92 -5.98
N PHE A 91 -4.21 3.57 -4.84
CA PHE A 91 -3.95 2.84 -3.60
C PHE A 91 -5.18 2.04 -3.15
N LEU A 92 -6.37 2.62 -3.27
CA LEU A 92 -7.59 1.90 -2.93
C LEU A 92 -7.81 0.71 -3.87
N ALA A 93 -7.48 0.85 -5.16
CA ALA A 93 -7.52 -0.26 -6.10
C ALA A 93 -6.52 -1.36 -5.70
N TYR A 94 -5.35 -0.95 -5.22
CA TYR A 94 -4.36 -1.89 -4.69
C TYR A 94 -4.92 -2.66 -3.49
N ILE A 95 -5.56 -1.96 -2.57
CA ILE A 95 -6.16 -2.59 -1.38
C ILE A 95 -7.26 -3.57 -1.78
N ASP A 96 -8.10 -3.20 -2.73
CA ASP A 96 -9.16 -4.09 -3.23
C ASP A 96 -8.56 -5.37 -3.81
N GLU A 97 -7.47 -5.24 -4.55
CA GLU A 97 -6.79 -6.39 -5.13
C GLU A 97 -6.14 -7.25 -4.04
N LEU A 98 -5.58 -6.61 -3.03
CA LEU A 98 -5.00 -7.31 -1.89
C LEU A 98 -6.08 -8.11 -1.14
N GLU A 99 -7.26 -7.54 -0.99
CA GLU A 99 -8.39 -8.25 -0.38
C GLU A 99 -8.78 -9.47 -1.22
N SER A 100 -8.68 -9.37 -2.54
CA SER A 100 -8.91 -10.49 -3.43
C SER A 100 -7.91 -11.62 -3.18
N VAL A 101 -6.65 -11.26 -2.96
CA VAL A 101 -5.61 -12.25 -2.62
C VAL A 101 -5.99 -12.97 -1.33
N VAL A 102 -6.34 -12.21 -0.31
CA VAL A 102 -6.72 -12.78 0.99
C VAL A 102 -7.92 -13.71 0.83
N ARG A 103 -8.91 -13.28 0.09
CA ARG A 103 -10.13 -14.06 -0.15
C ARG A 103 -9.80 -15.36 -0.88
N ASP A 104 -8.96 -15.28 -1.92
CA ASP A 104 -8.56 -16.46 -2.70
C ASP A 104 -7.78 -17.44 -1.84
N VAL A 105 -6.88 -16.95 -1.00
CA VAL A 105 -6.11 -17.79 -0.09
C VAL A 105 -7.05 -18.53 0.87
N HIS A 106 -7.99 -17.80 1.47
CA HIS A 106 -8.93 -18.40 2.42
C HIS A 106 -9.83 -19.42 1.74
N GLN A 107 -10.32 -19.10 0.54
CA GLN A 107 -11.18 -19.97 -0.22
C GLN A 107 -10.46 -21.24 -0.66
N ARG A 108 -9.25 -21.08 -1.23
CA ARG A 108 -8.45 -22.23 -1.66
C ARG A 108 -8.00 -23.08 -0.48
N SER A 109 -7.70 -22.45 0.63
CA SER A 109 -7.35 -23.14 1.86
C SER A 109 -8.51 -23.97 2.38
N ALA A 110 -9.72 -23.44 2.33
CA ALA A 110 -10.92 -24.14 2.72
C ALA A 110 -11.21 -25.33 1.79
N ASP A 111 -11.09 -25.10 0.47
CA ASP A 111 -11.28 -26.15 -0.51
C ASP A 111 -10.27 -27.28 -0.34
N THR A 112 -9.03 -26.91 -0.06
CA THR A 112 -7.94 -27.87 0.14
C THR A 112 -8.07 -28.58 1.47
N SER A 113 -8.76 -27.98 2.42
CA SER A 113 -8.93 -28.52 3.76
C SER A 113 -9.60 -29.89 3.74
N SER A 114 -10.65 -30.06 2.91
CA SER A 114 -11.31 -31.36 2.81
C SER A 114 -10.41 -32.42 2.15
N VAL A 115 -9.59 -32.02 1.21
CA VAL A 115 -8.60 -32.91 0.61
C VAL A 115 -7.49 -33.21 1.60
N ARG A 116 -7.08 -32.20 2.37
CA ARG A 116 -6.00 -32.34 3.34
C ARG A 116 -6.36 -33.25 4.50
N ASP A 117 -7.61 -33.26 4.92
CA ASP A 117 -8.03 -34.11 6.01
C ASP A 117 -7.78 -35.58 5.69
N GLY A 118 -8.12 -36.00 4.45
CA GLY A 118 -7.82 -37.34 3.99
C GLY A 118 -6.32 -37.55 3.79
N TRP A 119 -5.64 -36.52 3.36
CA TRP A 119 -4.23 -36.55 3.09
C TRP A 119 -3.40 -36.54 4.38
N ALA A 120 -3.79 -35.74 5.34
CA ALA A 120 -3.11 -35.66 6.63
C ALA A 120 -3.29 -36.96 7.43
N ALA A 121 -4.40 -37.64 7.25
CA ALA A 121 -4.64 -38.91 7.90
C ALA A 121 -3.70 -40.00 7.39
N GLN A 122 -3.13 -39.81 6.20
CA GLN A 122 -2.19 -40.75 5.62
C GLN A 122 -0.76 -40.50 6.03
N SER A 123 -0.48 -39.35 6.53
CA SER A 123 0.86 -39.00 6.98
C SER A 123 0.96 -39.08 8.48
#